data_6c09e8db33380e0838689df0d93d7b44
#
_entry.id   6c09e8db33380e0838689df0d93d7b44
#
_cell.length_a   1.000
_cell.length_b   1.000
_cell.length_c   1.000
_cell.angle_alpha   90.00
_cell.angle_beta   90.00
_cell.angle_gamma   90.00
#
_symmetry.space_group_name_H-M   'P 1'
#
loop_
_entity.id
_entity.type
_entity.pdbx_description
1 polymer ?
#
loop_
_entity_poly.entity_id
_entity_poly.type
_entity_poly.pdbx_seq_one_letter_code
_entity_poly.pdbx_strand_id
1 'polypeptide(L)'
;MTIVIHPTDISTEFLMPIYGNIPKEELMVVKGGVSKNELIELIKKHDTVLCLGHGSPFGLFSIGQFNGLSYMEYIVDKEMAPLLKDKKVVTIFCYAKKFVTSVDLHRLYTSDMFCSEVAECNLMGLGYDITQEMVDQSNYVFGVTLGKFIHLSPEEIHNSMLTSAYAELAKTNVVAAYNMERLCYVP
;
A
#
# COMPACT_ATOMS: atom_id res chain seq x y z
N MET A 1 1.68 -9.99 15.58
CA MET A 1 1.84 -8.52 15.68
C MET A 1 2.05 -7.93 14.29
N THR A 2 1.54 -6.70 14.05
CA THR A 2 1.58 -6.01 12.74
C THR A 2 2.53 -4.83 12.79
N ILE A 3 3.46 -4.74 11.83
CA ILE A 3 4.24 -3.53 11.55
C ILE A 3 3.73 -2.86 10.28
N VAL A 4 3.52 -1.56 10.33
CA VAL A 4 3.16 -0.70 9.20
C VAL A 4 4.34 0.20 8.90
N ILE A 5 4.85 0.12 7.68
CA ILE A 5 5.89 0.99 7.15
C ILE A 5 5.17 1.97 6.22
N HIS A 6 4.97 3.20 6.70
CA HIS A 6 4.19 4.22 5.99
C HIS A 6 4.89 5.57 6.05
N PRO A 7 5.92 5.80 5.21
CA PRO A 7 6.45 7.14 4.95
C PRO A 7 5.29 8.01 4.45
N THR A 8 4.81 8.91 5.31
CA THR A 8 3.53 9.61 5.08
C THR A 8 3.78 11.04 4.64
N ASP A 9 3.14 11.44 3.55
CA ASP A 9 2.90 12.83 3.19
C ASP A 9 1.40 13.07 2.95
N ILE A 10 1.01 14.29 2.57
CA ILE A 10 -0.39 14.66 2.37
C ILE A 10 -1.07 13.76 1.34
N SER A 11 -0.37 13.36 0.27
CA SER A 11 -0.95 12.57 -0.82
C SER A 11 -1.19 11.10 -0.45
N THR A 12 -0.57 10.61 0.62
CA THR A 12 -0.67 9.21 1.09
C THR A 12 -1.44 9.04 2.40
N GLU A 13 -1.92 10.13 3.02
CA GLU A 13 -2.70 10.08 4.27
C GLU A 13 -3.99 9.23 4.14
N PHE A 14 -4.57 9.13 2.95
CA PHE A 14 -5.74 8.29 2.69
C PHE A 14 -5.50 6.79 2.95
N LEU A 15 -4.25 6.35 3.09
CA LEU A 15 -3.89 4.97 3.45
C LEU A 15 -3.96 4.72 4.97
N MET A 16 -4.05 5.76 5.81
CA MET A 16 -4.09 5.60 7.28
C MET A 16 -5.29 4.77 7.78
N PRO A 17 -6.50 4.87 7.20
CA PRO A 17 -7.63 4.03 7.62
C PRO A 17 -7.38 2.53 7.45
N ILE A 18 -6.44 2.10 6.59
CA ILE A 18 -6.11 0.68 6.38
C ILE A 18 -5.68 0.00 7.68
N TYR A 19 -4.95 0.71 8.52
CA TYR A 19 -4.47 0.16 9.81
C TYR A 19 -5.14 0.79 11.04
N GLY A 20 -6.10 1.69 10.83
CA GLY A 20 -6.78 2.40 11.90
C GLY A 20 -7.63 1.51 12.83
N ASN A 21 -8.05 0.33 12.35
CA ASN A 21 -8.84 -0.64 13.09
C ASN A 21 -8.01 -1.73 13.80
N ILE A 22 -6.70 -1.75 13.61
CA ILE A 22 -5.81 -2.71 14.29
C ILE A 22 -5.64 -2.25 15.75
N PRO A 23 -5.85 -3.14 16.76
CA PRO A 23 -5.62 -2.79 18.16
C PRO A 23 -4.22 -2.22 18.39
N LYS A 24 -4.11 -1.17 19.19
CA LYS A 24 -2.84 -0.44 19.42
C LYS A 24 -1.74 -1.34 19.98
N GLU A 25 -2.11 -2.31 20.79
CA GLU A 25 -1.21 -3.30 21.40
C GLU A 25 -0.65 -4.31 20.38
N GLU A 26 -1.30 -4.45 19.23
CA GLU A 26 -0.89 -5.33 18.12
C GLU A 26 -0.22 -4.58 16.96
N LEU A 27 -0.18 -3.24 17.04
CA LEU A 27 0.21 -2.36 15.95
C LEU A 27 1.47 -1.57 16.26
N MET A 28 2.47 -1.66 15.38
CA MET A 28 3.59 -0.73 15.31
C MET A 28 3.54 0.04 14.00
N VAL A 29 3.49 1.37 14.07
CA VAL A 29 3.54 2.23 12.87
C VAL A 29 4.88 2.93 12.80
N VAL A 30 5.61 2.72 11.71
CA VAL A 30 6.91 3.35 11.42
C VAL A 30 6.71 4.31 10.25
N LYS A 31 6.68 5.59 10.55
CA LYS A 31 6.55 6.68 9.55
C LYS A 31 7.91 7.26 9.17
N GLY A 32 8.92 7.07 9.99
CA GLY A 32 10.27 7.60 9.83
C GLY A 32 11.06 7.51 11.12
N GLY A 33 12.19 8.24 11.21
CA GLY A 33 12.99 8.36 12.42
C GLY A 33 13.88 7.16 12.75
N VAL A 34 13.81 6.09 11.95
CA VAL A 34 14.70 4.90 12.07
C VAL A 34 15.56 4.75 10.83
N SER A 35 16.69 4.09 10.96
CA SER A 35 17.53 3.67 9.85
C SER A 35 16.99 2.38 9.20
N LYS A 36 17.48 2.06 8.02
CA LYS A 36 17.14 0.80 7.33
C LYS A 36 17.51 -0.43 8.16
N ASN A 37 18.63 -0.41 8.87
CA ASN A 37 19.05 -1.52 9.73
C ASN A 37 18.13 -1.70 10.95
N GLU A 38 17.70 -0.61 11.57
CA GLU A 38 16.71 -0.66 12.67
C GLU A 38 15.37 -1.18 12.17
N LEU A 39 14.93 -0.77 10.98
CA LEU A 39 13.71 -1.27 10.38
C LEU A 39 13.78 -2.79 10.10
N ILE A 40 14.91 -3.29 9.63
CA ILE A 40 15.16 -4.73 9.46
C ILE A 40 14.92 -5.49 10.77
N GLU A 41 15.49 -5.00 11.87
CA GLU A 41 15.31 -5.64 13.19
C GLU A 41 13.85 -5.56 13.70
N LEU A 42 13.13 -4.49 13.34
CA LEU A 42 11.69 -4.39 13.63
C LEU A 42 10.89 -5.39 12.81
N ILE A 43 11.13 -5.48 11.49
CA ILE A 43 10.42 -6.43 10.61
C ILE A 43 10.57 -7.88 11.10
N LYS A 44 11.77 -8.27 11.56
CA LYS A 44 12.03 -9.64 12.07
C LYS A 44 11.10 -10.05 13.21
N LYS A 45 10.66 -9.09 14.02
CA LYS A 45 9.83 -9.31 15.23
C LYS A 45 8.32 -9.36 14.94
N HIS A 46 7.90 -9.13 13.70
CA HIS A 46 6.48 -9.01 13.33
C HIS A 46 6.08 -10.05 12.28
N ASP A 47 4.89 -10.60 12.39
CA ASP A 47 4.36 -11.64 11.48
C ASP A 47 3.62 -11.03 10.28
N THR A 48 3.11 -9.81 10.45
CA THR A 48 2.38 -9.06 9.42
C THR A 48 3.12 -7.78 9.11
N VAL A 49 3.33 -7.51 7.81
CA VAL A 49 4.02 -6.31 7.31
C VAL A 49 3.14 -5.59 6.29
N LEU A 50 2.82 -4.34 6.57
CA LEU A 50 2.13 -3.45 5.64
C LEU A 50 3.15 -2.42 5.12
N CYS A 51 3.32 -2.34 3.79
CA CYS A 51 4.17 -1.35 3.12
C CYS A 51 3.25 -0.41 2.34
N LEU A 52 3.10 0.82 2.81
CA LEU A 52 2.13 1.80 2.31
C LEU A 52 2.84 3.10 1.95
N GLY A 53 2.46 3.76 0.84
CA GLY A 53 2.99 5.08 0.50
C GLY A 53 3.40 5.22 -0.96
N HIS A 54 4.40 6.04 -1.24
CA HIS A 54 4.98 6.20 -2.57
C HIS A 54 5.99 5.11 -2.89
N GLY A 55 6.06 4.69 -4.14
CA GLY A 55 7.02 3.68 -4.55
C GLY A 55 7.21 3.57 -6.05
N SER A 56 7.97 2.56 -6.44
CA SER A 56 8.31 2.25 -7.83
C SER A 56 8.46 0.73 -7.99
N PRO A 57 8.79 0.22 -9.22
CA PRO A 57 9.12 -1.19 -9.42
C PRO A 57 10.30 -1.71 -8.59
N PHE A 58 11.02 -0.85 -7.88
CA PHE A 58 12.19 -1.22 -7.08
C PHE A 58 11.94 -1.20 -5.56
N GLY A 59 10.77 -0.69 -5.11
CA GLY A 59 10.39 -0.68 -3.70
C GLY A 59 9.64 0.55 -3.23
N LEU A 60 9.49 0.66 -1.90
CA LEU A 60 8.85 1.77 -1.20
C LEU A 60 9.85 2.88 -0.94
N PHE A 61 9.52 4.12 -1.31
CA PHE A 61 10.38 5.29 -1.05
C PHE A 61 10.41 5.67 0.43
N SER A 62 11.54 6.22 0.87
CA SER A 62 11.73 6.78 2.21
C SER A 62 11.06 8.14 2.39
N ILE A 63 10.84 8.86 1.30
CA ILE A 63 10.43 10.28 1.22
C ILE A 63 11.20 11.22 2.19
N GLY A 64 12.48 10.89 2.45
CA GLY A 64 13.36 11.67 3.33
C GLY A 64 13.04 11.59 4.83
N GLN A 65 12.17 10.67 5.25
CA GLN A 65 11.76 10.55 6.66
C GLN A 65 12.59 9.55 7.45
N PHE A 66 13.41 8.74 6.78
CA PHE A 66 14.22 7.69 7.41
C PHE A 66 15.69 8.11 7.52
N ASN A 67 16.30 7.75 8.64
CA ASN A 67 17.68 8.16 8.96
C ASN A 67 18.67 7.62 7.93
N GLY A 68 19.46 8.53 7.33
CA GLY A 68 20.46 8.21 6.33
C GLY A 68 19.94 7.99 4.92
N LEU A 69 18.64 8.22 4.66
CA LEU A 69 18.05 8.09 3.33
C LEU A 69 17.51 9.45 2.81
N SER A 70 17.77 9.73 1.54
CA SER A 70 17.18 10.86 0.81
C SER A 70 15.75 10.52 0.32
N TYR A 71 15.06 11.52 -0.24
CA TYR A 71 13.65 11.41 -0.63
C TYR A 71 13.36 10.23 -1.56
N MET A 72 14.17 10.01 -2.60
CA MET A 72 13.97 8.99 -3.63
C MET A 72 14.67 7.65 -3.34
N GLU A 73 15.31 7.51 -2.17
CA GLU A 73 15.89 6.25 -1.76
C GLU A 73 14.84 5.31 -1.17
N TYR A 74 15.09 4.02 -1.27
CA TYR A 74 14.13 2.99 -0.86
C TYR A 74 14.34 2.59 0.60
N ILE A 75 13.26 2.68 1.39
CA ILE A 75 13.24 2.12 2.74
C ILE A 75 12.90 0.63 2.74
N VAL A 76 12.08 0.18 1.78
CA VAL A 76 11.85 -1.25 1.52
C VAL A 76 12.23 -1.53 0.08
N ASP A 77 13.18 -2.44 -0.12
CA ASP A 77 13.70 -2.83 -1.43
C ASP A 77 14.03 -4.34 -1.50
N LYS A 78 14.72 -4.75 -2.56
CA LYS A 78 15.10 -6.15 -2.81
C LYS A 78 15.91 -6.78 -1.68
N GLU A 79 16.67 -6.01 -0.90
CA GLU A 79 17.48 -6.54 0.20
C GLU A 79 16.61 -7.00 1.37
N MET A 80 15.41 -6.44 1.51
CA MET A 80 14.44 -6.83 2.53
C MET A 80 13.53 -8.00 2.10
N ALA A 81 13.49 -8.35 0.82
CA ALA A 81 12.60 -9.40 0.31
C ALA A 81 12.72 -10.74 1.06
N PRO A 82 13.92 -11.24 1.43
CA PRO A 82 14.04 -12.47 2.22
C PRO A 82 13.33 -12.42 3.58
N LEU A 83 13.22 -11.23 4.18
CA LEU A 83 12.55 -11.05 5.48
C LEU A 83 11.01 -11.10 5.36
N LEU A 84 10.48 -10.91 4.15
CA LEU A 84 9.05 -10.84 3.88
C LEU A 84 8.44 -12.18 3.43
N LYS A 85 9.25 -13.14 2.99
CA LYS A 85 8.79 -14.39 2.36
C LYS A 85 7.83 -15.22 3.21
N ASP A 86 8.06 -15.28 4.53
CA ASP A 86 7.27 -16.12 5.44
C ASP A 86 6.27 -15.30 6.27
N LYS A 87 6.00 -14.07 5.85
CA LYS A 87 5.11 -13.15 6.55
C LYS A 87 3.84 -12.89 5.77
N LYS A 88 2.78 -12.50 6.49
CA LYS A 88 1.63 -11.88 5.84
C LYS A 88 2.03 -10.49 5.37
N VAL A 89 1.98 -10.26 4.05
CA VAL A 89 2.41 -8.99 3.45
C VAL A 89 1.28 -8.33 2.69
N VAL A 90 1.14 -7.02 2.87
CA VAL A 90 0.28 -6.15 2.05
C VAL A 90 1.13 -4.97 1.58
N THR A 91 1.16 -4.74 0.27
CA THR A 91 1.93 -3.63 -0.32
C THR A 91 1.01 -2.74 -1.16
N ILE A 92 0.80 -1.50 -0.73
CA ILE A 92 0.02 -0.50 -1.45
C ILE A 92 0.90 0.71 -1.73
N PHE A 93 1.52 0.69 -2.89
CA PHE A 93 2.30 1.78 -3.47
C PHE A 93 2.40 1.60 -4.99
N CYS A 94 2.74 2.66 -5.71
CA CYS A 94 2.82 2.61 -7.18
C CYS A 94 3.81 1.54 -7.67
N TYR A 95 3.33 0.64 -8.54
CA TYR A 95 4.09 -0.50 -9.09
C TYR A 95 4.55 -1.54 -8.06
N ALA A 96 3.91 -1.64 -6.90
CA ALA A 96 4.25 -2.65 -5.89
C ALA A 96 4.19 -4.08 -6.46
N LYS A 97 3.23 -4.38 -7.35
CA LYS A 97 3.15 -5.68 -8.04
C LYS A 97 4.43 -6.01 -8.82
N LYS A 98 5.00 -5.02 -9.53
CA LYS A 98 6.26 -5.22 -10.27
C LYS A 98 7.41 -5.48 -9.31
N PHE A 99 7.48 -4.74 -8.19
CA PHE A 99 8.47 -4.96 -7.14
C PHE A 99 8.38 -6.39 -6.60
N VAL A 100 7.22 -6.81 -6.06
CA VAL A 100 7.08 -8.12 -5.41
C VAL A 100 7.34 -9.28 -6.37
N THR A 101 6.94 -9.14 -7.65
CA THR A 101 7.23 -10.13 -8.68
C THR A 101 8.72 -10.21 -9.01
N SER A 102 9.43 -9.07 -9.05
CA SER A 102 10.86 -9.02 -9.36
C SER A 102 11.75 -9.66 -8.29
N VAL A 103 11.25 -9.73 -7.05
CA VAL A 103 11.98 -10.30 -5.90
C VAL A 103 11.39 -11.64 -5.43
N ASP A 104 10.53 -12.26 -6.23
CA ASP A 104 9.95 -13.59 -6.00
C ASP A 104 9.22 -13.69 -4.65
N LEU A 105 8.38 -12.69 -4.35
CA LEU A 105 7.46 -12.69 -3.22
C LEU A 105 6.08 -13.16 -3.65
N HIS A 106 5.51 -14.06 -2.87
CA HIS A 106 4.23 -14.72 -3.12
C HIS A 106 3.30 -14.65 -1.90
N ARG A 107 2.04 -15.05 -2.08
CA ARG A 107 1.01 -15.10 -1.03
C ARG A 107 0.77 -13.76 -0.35
N LEU A 108 0.74 -12.70 -1.14
CA LEU A 108 0.57 -11.33 -0.66
C LEU A 108 -0.52 -10.58 -1.44
N TYR A 109 -1.06 -9.53 -0.83
CA TYR A 109 -1.97 -8.59 -1.47
C TYR A 109 -1.24 -7.32 -1.86
N THR A 110 -1.43 -6.84 -3.09
CA THR A 110 -0.63 -5.74 -3.65
C THR A 110 -1.41 -4.88 -4.63
N SER A 111 -0.87 -3.70 -4.92
CA SER A 111 -1.32 -2.81 -6.00
C SER A 111 -0.30 -2.76 -7.14
N ASP A 112 -0.76 -2.48 -8.35
CA ASP A 112 0.07 -1.92 -9.43
C ASP A 112 0.06 -0.38 -9.34
N MET A 113 0.11 0.35 -10.46
CA MET A 113 -0.02 1.81 -10.45
C MET A 113 -1.37 2.21 -9.86
N PHE A 114 -1.36 2.95 -8.76
CA PHE A 114 -2.53 3.40 -8.04
C PHE A 114 -2.64 4.93 -8.19
N CYS A 115 -3.78 5.42 -8.67
CA CYS A 115 -4.04 6.85 -8.82
C CYS A 115 -4.70 7.40 -7.57
N SER A 116 -4.03 8.31 -6.88
CA SER A 116 -4.50 8.98 -5.66
C SER A 116 -4.60 10.51 -5.80
N GLU A 117 -4.21 11.05 -6.96
CA GLU A 117 -4.25 12.46 -7.29
C GLU A 117 -4.77 12.70 -8.71
N VAL A 118 -5.41 13.83 -8.97
CA VAL A 118 -5.91 14.20 -10.32
C VAL A 118 -4.79 14.20 -11.36
N ALA A 119 -3.59 14.68 -10.98
CA ALA A 119 -2.44 14.69 -11.88
C ALA A 119 -2.02 13.29 -12.32
N GLU A 120 -2.04 12.31 -11.42
CA GLU A 120 -1.75 10.91 -11.73
C GLU A 120 -2.82 10.32 -12.64
N CYS A 121 -4.11 10.59 -12.37
CA CYS A 121 -5.22 10.14 -13.21
C CYS A 121 -5.08 10.65 -14.65
N ASN A 122 -4.73 11.92 -14.82
CA ASN A 122 -4.49 12.52 -16.13
C ASN A 122 -3.28 11.88 -16.84
N LEU A 123 -2.18 11.67 -16.11
CA LEU A 123 -0.98 11.01 -16.63
C LEU A 123 -1.27 9.57 -17.09
N MET A 124 -2.16 8.87 -16.40
CA MET A 124 -2.58 7.51 -16.75
C MET A 124 -3.67 7.48 -17.82
N GLY A 125 -4.11 8.62 -18.33
CA GLY A 125 -5.06 8.70 -19.43
C GLY A 125 -6.50 8.38 -19.05
N LEU A 126 -6.91 8.61 -17.79
CA LEU A 126 -8.28 8.35 -17.33
C LEU A 126 -9.31 9.33 -17.92
N GLY A 127 -8.87 10.44 -18.52
CA GLY A 127 -9.72 11.48 -19.13
C GLY A 127 -9.53 12.83 -18.45
N TYR A 128 -10.03 13.88 -19.13
CA TYR A 128 -9.92 15.26 -18.65
C TYR A 128 -11.03 15.66 -17.66
N ASP A 129 -12.04 14.82 -17.48
CA ASP A 129 -13.19 15.09 -16.63
C ASP A 129 -13.00 14.58 -15.19
N ILE A 130 -11.79 14.17 -14.82
CA ILE A 130 -11.47 13.72 -13.47
C ILE A 130 -11.49 14.91 -12.52
N THR A 131 -12.36 14.83 -11.53
CA THR A 131 -12.47 15.86 -10.49
C THR A 131 -11.74 15.42 -9.20
N GLN A 132 -11.35 16.42 -8.39
CA GLN A 132 -10.77 16.12 -7.06
C GLN A 132 -11.75 15.33 -6.20
N GLU A 133 -13.06 15.62 -6.28
CA GLU A 133 -14.10 14.89 -5.54
C GLU A 133 -14.11 13.39 -5.89
N MET A 134 -13.95 13.03 -7.17
CA MET A 134 -13.89 11.62 -7.60
C MET A 134 -12.66 10.92 -7.01
N VAL A 135 -11.52 11.59 -6.98
CA VAL A 135 -10.28 11.07 -6.39
C VAL A 135 -10.44 10.91 -4.87
N ASP A 136 -10.92 11.94 -4.18
CA ASP A 136 -11.12 11.94 -2.73
C ASP A 136 -12.08 10.82 -2.29
N GLN A 137 -13.19 10.66 -3.04
CA GLN A 137 -14.14 9.59 -2.79
C GLN A 137 -13.50 8.20 -2.99
N SER A 138 -12.74 8.02 -4.08
CA SER A 138 -12.02 6.77 -4.35
C SER A 138 -11.05 6.45 -3.21
N ASN A 139 -10.22 7.42 -2.82
CA ASN A 139 -9.22 7.30 -1.77
C ASN A 139 -9.86 6.93 -0.42
N TYR A 140 -10.89 7.67 -0.02
CA TYR A 140 -11.59 7.44 1.25
C TYR A 140 -12.22 6.04 1.31
N VAL A 141 -13.02 5.68 0.29
CA VAL A 141 -13.71 4.38 0.28
C VAL A 141 -12.71 3.23 0.20
N PHE A 142 -11.62 3.38 -0.56
CA PHE A 142 -10.54 2.39 -0.62
C PHE A 142 -9.93 2.14 0.76
N GLY A 143 -9.42 3.19 1.41
CA GLY A 143 -8.73 3.08 2.70
C GLY A 143 -9.62 2.45 3.78
N VAL A 144 -10.87 2.92 3.92
CA VAL A 144 -11.84 2.40 4.88
C VAL A 144 -12.21 0.94 4.57
N THR A 145 -12.39 0.61 3.29
CA THR A 145 -12.81 -0.75 2.89
C THR A 145 -11.69 -1.75 3.11
N LEU A 146 -10.47 -1.47 2.66
CA LEU A 146 -9.33 -2.35 2.87
C LEU A 146 -9.04 -2.52 4.37
N GLY A 147 -9.18 -1.45 5.16
CA GLY A 147 -9.02 -1.49 6.61
C GLY A 147 -9.96 -2.46 7.32
N LYS A 148 -11.18 -2.68 6.79
CA LYS A 148 -12.12 -3.70 7.34
C LYS A 148 -11.61 -5.12 7.14
N PHE A 149 -10.84 -5.37 6.09
CA PHE A 149 -10.38 -6.70 5.69
C PHE A 149 -8.93 -6.98 6.04
N ILE A 150 -8.19 -5.99 6.58
CA ILE A 150 -6.75 -6.10 6.81
C ILE A 150 -6.35 -7.24 7.76
N HIS A 151 -7.26 -7.74 8.57
CA HIS A 151 -7.05 -8.88 9.47
C HIS A 151 -7.10 -10.25 8.74
N LEU A 152 -7.70 -10.32 7.54
CA LEU A 152 -7.84 -11.54 6.75
C LEU A 152 -6.52 -11.93 6.07
N SER A 153 -6.43 -13.15 5.55
CA SER A 153 -5.31 -13.55 4.68
C SER A 153 -5.29 -12.72 3.39
N PRO A 154 -4.14 -12.60 2.69
CA PRO A 154 -4.03 -11.84 1.45
C PRO A 154 -5.02 -12.28 0.35
N GLU A 155 -5.28 -13.57 0.23
CA GLU A 155 -6.25 -14.13 -0.71
C GLU A 155 -7.69 -13.74 -0.33
N GLU A 156 -8.03 -13.86 0.95
CA GLU A 156 -9.35 -13.43 1.46
C GLU A 156 -9.55 -11.92 1.34
N ILE A 157 -8.50 -11.12 1.57
CA ILE A 157 -8.54 -9.67 1.30
C ILE A 157 -8.94 -9.43 -0.16
N HIS A 158 -8.24 -10.09 -1.10
CA HIS A 158 -8.54 -9.94 -2.53
C HIS A 158 -10.00 -10.28 -2.84
N ASN A 159 -10.46 -11.46 -2.41
CA ASN A 159 -11.84 -11.91 -2.66
C ASN A 159 -12.89 -10.98 -2.03
N SER A 160 -12.62 -10.47 -0.80
CA SER A 160 -13.52 -9.53 -0.12
C SER A 160 -13.56 -8.17 -0.81
N MET A 161 -12.43 -7.69 -1.34
CA MET A 161 -12.37 -6.44 -2.10
C MET A 161 -13.22 -6.49 -3.37
N LEU A 162 -13.29 -7.64 -4.07
CA LEU A 162 -14.07 -7.82 -5.30
C LEU A 162 -15.58 -7.65 -5.12
N THR A 163 -16.10 -7.80 -3.89
CA THR A 163 -17.52 -7.69 -3.56
C THR A 163 -17.82 -6.59 -2.55
N SER A 164 -16.89 -5.67 -2.37
CA SER A 164 -16.91 -4.63 -1.34
C SER A 164 -17.62 -3.35 -1.78
N ALA A 165 -17.75 -2.41 -0.83
CA ALA A 165 -18.18 -1.04 -1.12
C ALA A 165 -17.26 -0.33 -2.12
N TYR A 166 -15.96 -0.69 -2.18
CA TYR A 166 -15.04 -0.15 -3.17
C TYR A 166 -15.33 -0.70 -4.58
N ALA A 167 -15.66 -1.99 -4.69
CA ALA A 167 -16.10 -2.58 -5.96
C ALA A 167 -17.44 -1.99 -6.45
N GLU A 168 -18.37 -1.67 -5.54
CA GLU A 168 -19.61 -0.97 -5.91
C GLU A 168 -19.34 0.46 -6.40
N LEU A 169 -18.42 1.19 -5.73
CA LEU A 169 -18.01 2.51 -6.17
C LEU A 169 -17.35 2.46 -7.57
N ALA A 170 -16.56 1.45 -7.86
CA ALA A 170 -15.91 1.26 -9.16
C ALA A 170 -16.89 1.17 -10.36
N LYS A 171 -18.16 0.91 -10.13
CA LYS A 171 -19.19 0.90 -11.20
C LYS A 171 -19.56 2.32 -11.68
N THR A 172 -19.30 3.35 -10.89
CA THR A 172 -19.73 4.72 -11.17
C THR A 172 -18.61 5.76 -11.06
N ASN A 173 -17.47 5.41 -10.48
CA ASN A 173 -16.32 6.26 -10.31
C ASN A 173 -15.12 5.67 -11.08
N VAL A 174 -14.70 6.35 -12.14
CA VAL A 174 -13.64 5.87 -13.04
C VAL A 174 -12.29 5.72 -12.36
N VAL A 175 -11.99 6.55 -11.34
CA VAL A 175 -10.74 6.43 -10.55
C VAL A 175 -10.76 5.15 -9.71
N ALA A 176 -11.88 4.89 -9.05
CA ALA A 176 -12.06 3.65 -8.29
C ALA A 176 -12.03 2.41 -9.21
N ALA A 177 -12.63 2.49 -10.40
CA ALA A 177 -12.57 1.41 -11.40
C ALA A 177 -11.13 1.13 -11.82
N TYR A 178 -10.40 2.18 -12.20
CA TYR A 178 -8.98 2.07 -12.58
C TYR A 178 -8.13 1.43 -11.48
N ASN A 179 -8.28 1.91 -10.24
CA ASN A 179 -7.52 1.40 -9.11
C ASN A 179 -7.91 -0.04 -8.76
N MET A 180 -9.21 -0.37 -8.82
CA MET A 180 -9.71 -1.71 -8.51
C MET A 180 -9.11 -2.80 -9.42
N GLU A 181 -8.98 -2.52 -10.73
CA GLU A 181 -8.34 -3.42 -11.69
C GLU A 181 -6.86 -3.68 -11.40
N ARG A 182 -6.23 -2.85 -10.59
CA ARG A 182 -4.81 -2.89 -10.25
C ARG A 182 -4.52 -3.45 -8.88
N LEU A 183 -5.56 -3.82 -8.15
CA LEU A 183 -5.43 -4.53 -6.88
C LEU A 183 -5.42 -6.03 -7.16
N CYS A 184 -4.46 -6.76 -6.60
CA CYS A 184 -4.35 -8.18 -6.87
C CYS A 184 -3.76 -8.98 -5.69
N TYR A 185 -4.10 -10.25 -5.67
CA TYR A 185 -3.40 -11.27 -4.92
C TYR A 185 -2.30 -11.88 -5.80
N VAL A 186 -1.11 -12.04 -5.28
CA VAL A 186 0.00 -12.77 -5.92
C VAL A 186 0.08 -14.11 -5.20
N PRO A 187 -0.24 -15.23 -5.91
CA PRO A 187 -0.32 -16.57 -5.31
C PRO A 187 1.03 -17.14 -4.86
#